data_fc07ae240ec21ceb1463059c322f0db5
#
_entry.id   fc07ae240ec21ceb1463059c322f0db5
#
_cell.length_a   1.000
_cell.length_b   1.000
_cell.length_c   1.000
_cell.angle_alpha   90.00
_cell.angle_beta   90.00
_cell.angle_gamma   90.00
#
_symmetry.space_group_name_H-M   'P 1'
#
loop_
_entity.id
_entity.type
_entity.pdbx_description
1 polymer ?
#
loop_
_entity_poly.entity_id
_entity_poly.type
_entity_poly.pdbx_seq_one_letter_code
_entity_poly.pdbx_strand_id
1 'polypeptide(L)'
;ISAGFDPISKLSEIPNNPKQRYEVMTKDMPEGGALSLDMMYRTCGTQLNIDYTSEEDFSKKFKLSTYLTPIFIAIFSNSAIKENLSSGYLSYRAHVWQNTNRGGLPSIFFEDMDFEKYADFSMSMPMLFIFNQNKHFSIKNKTFKDFMNGQIEEVNNILPEEKDLELHLSTIFT
;
A
#
# COMPACT_ATOMS: atom_id res chain seq x y z
N ILE A 1 1.32 23.26 -9.22
CA ILE A 1 2.11 22.30 -10.03
C ILE A 1 1.61 20.92 -9.65
N SER A 2 1.18 20.15 -10.65
CA SER A 2 0.84 18.73 -10.44
C SER A 2 2.13 17.90 -10.48
N ALA A 3 2.46 17.20 -9.41
CA ALA A 3 3.63 16.33 -9.33
C ALA A 3 3.27 15.04 -8.59
N GLY A 4 3.70 13.90 -9.10
CA GLY A 4 3.47 12.60 -8.48
C GLY A 4 4.49 12.25 -7.38
N PHE A 5 5.57 13.01 -7.29
CA PHE A 5 6.64 12.86 -6.30
C PHE A 5 7.21 14.25 -5.97
N ASP A 6 7.65 14.47 -4.72
CA ASP A 6 8.30 15.72 -4.33
C ASP A 6 9.60 15.92 -5.14
N PRO A 7 9.67 16.94 -5.99
CA PRO A 7 10.81 17.11 -6.88
C PRO A 7 12.00 17.81 -6.22
N ILE A 8 11.84 18.39 -5.03
CA ILE A 8 12.78 19.34 -4.44
C ILE A 8 13.42 18.77 -3.17
N SER A 9 12.59 18.38 -2.18
CA SER A 9 13.06 18.08 -0.83
C SER A 9 13.77 16.73 -0.76
N LYS A 10 14.78 16.64 0.09
CA LYS A 10 15.32 15.35 0.51
C LYS A 10 14.43 14.72 1.56
N LEU A 11 14.45 13.39 1.67
CA LEU A 11 13.67 12.67 2.67
C LEU A 11 13.95 13.17 4.11
N SER A 12 15.20 13.50 4.42
CA SER A 12 15.62 14.03 5.73
C SER A 12 15.09 15.42 6.07
N GLU A 13 14.57 16.15 5.09
CA GLU A 13 14.04 17.51 5.26
C GLU A 13 12.53 17.50 5.51
N ILE A 14 11.87 16.36 5.32
CA ILE A 14 10.42 16.22 5.47
C ILE A 14 10.08 15.89 6.91
N PRO A 15 9.23 16.71 7.57
CA PRO A 15 8.83 16.45 8.94
C PRO A 15 7.98 15.19 9.06
N ASN A 16 8.18 14.42 10.11
CA ASN A 16 7.34 13.27 10.41
C ASN A 16 5.91 13.70 10.74
N ASN A 17 4.94 12.91 10.30
CA ASN A 17 3.55 13.09 10.69
C ASN A 17 3.41 12.74 12.19
N PRO A 18 2.83 13.61 13.05
CA PRO A 18 2.79 13.40 14.50
C PRO A 18 1.83 12.31 14.97
N LYS A 19 1.13 11.63 14.06
CA LYS A 19 0.21 10.54 14.45
C LYS A 19 0.99 9.27 14.78
N GLN A 20 0.64 8.61 15.88
CA GLN A 20 1.31 7.39 16.38
C GLN A 20 1.48 6.30 15.30
N ARG A 21 0.48 6.09 14.43
CA ARG A 21 0.57 5.10 13.35
C ARG A 21 1.76 5.37 12.40
N TYR A 22 2.07 6.65 12.15
CA TYR A 22 3.20 7.03 11.28
C TYR A 22 4.53 6.79 11.96
N GLU A 23 4.61 6.94 13.28
CA GLU A 23 5.81 6.59 14.04
C GLU A 23 6.14 5.09 13.91
N VAL A 24 5.14 4.23 14.08
CA VAL A 24 5.28 2.77 13.89
C VAL A 24 5.69 2.47 12.44
N MET A 25 4.97 3.02 11.45
CA MET A 25 5.26 2.80 10.04
C MET A 25 6.65 3.28 9.65
N THR A 26 7.09 4.45 10.11
CA THR A 26 8.43 4.99 9.82
C THR A 26 9.53 4.08 10.30
N LYS A 27 9.31 3.41 11.43
CA LYS A 27 10.28 2.48 12.02
C LYS A 27 10.33 1.14 11.28
N ASP A 28 9.18 0.64 10.84
CA ASP A 28 9.05 -0.74 10.35
C ASP A 28 9.13 -0.84 8.81
N MET A 29 8.62 0.16 8.09
CA MET A 29 8.57 0.11 6.62
C MET A 29 9.92 0.01 5.91
N PRO A 30 11.04 0.53 6.43
CA PRO A 30 12.35 0.35 5.79
C PRO A 30 12.76 -1.12 5.63
N GLU A 31 12.29 -2.01 6.50
CA GLU A 31 12.53 -3.45 6.38
C GLU A 31 11.83 -4.07 5.15
N GLY A 32 10.77 -3.43 4.68
CA GLY A 32 9.96 -3.89 3.56
C GLY A 32 10.34 -3.35 2.18
N GLY A 33 11.39 -2.51 2.08
CA GLY A 33 11.85 -1.99 0.81
C GLY A 33 12.62 -0.69 0.93
N ALA A 34 13.64 -0.52 0.09
CA ALA A 34 14.60 0.58 0.16
C ALA A 34 13.94 1.98 -0.03
N LEU A 35 12.81 2.06 -0.72
CA LEU A 35 12.11 3.32 -1.00
C LEU A 35 10.75 3.44 -0.27
N SER A 36 10.52 2.63 0.76
CA SER A 36 9.24 2.64 1.49
C SER A 36 8.98 3.96 2.22
N LEU A 37 10.00 4.62 2.73
CA LEU A 37 9.85 5.96 3.34
C LEU A 37 9.63 7.04 2.28
N ASP A 38 10.27 6.95 1.12
CA ASP A 38 10.00 7.84 -0.02
C ASP A 38 8.55 7.70 -0.48
N MET A 39 8.03 6.47 -0.55
CA MET A 39 6.63 6.21 -0.85
C MET A 39 5.71 6.91 0.15
N MET A 40 5.98 6.77 1.44
CA MET A 40 5.12 7.28 2.50
C MET A 40 5.14 8.81 2.64
N TYR A 41 6.29 9.44 2.42
CA TYR A 41 6.48 10.87 2.70
C TYR A 41 6.57 11.76 1.47
N ARG A 42 6.95 11.24 0.31
CA ARG A 42 7.28 12.03 -0.87
C ARG A 42 6.39 11.78 -2.07
N THR A 43 5.52 10.76 -2.03
CA THR A 43 4.60 10.52 -3.16
C THR A 43 3.29 11.28 -3.00
N CYS A 44 2.80 11.82 -4.10
CA CYS A 44 1.48 12.40 -4.25
C CYS A 44 0.69 11.60 -5.28
N GLY A 45 -0.61 11.52 -5.13
CA GLY A 45 -1.45 10.79 -6.07
C GLY A 45 -2.86 11.37 -6.18
N THR A 46 -3.47 11.08 -7.31
CA THR A 46 -4.92 11.23 -7.52
C THR A 46 -5.51 9.83 -7.59
N GLN A 47 -6.58 9.61 -6.86
CA GLN A 47 -7.28 8.33 -6.85
C GLN A 47 -8.63 8.48 -7.53
N LEU A 48 -8.94 7.53 -8.40
CA LEU A 48 -10.25 7.37 -9.01
C LEU A 48 -10.83 6.03 -8.57
N ASN A 49 -11.98 6.06 -7.91
CA ASN A 49 -12.70 4.86 -7.53
C ASN A 49 -13.73 4.53 -8.62
N ILE A 50 -13.79 3.27 -9.02
CA ILE A 50 -14.70 2.78 -10.04
C ILE A 50 -15.64 1.78 -9.39
N ASP A 51 -16.93 2.10 -9.36
CA ASP A 51 -17.96 1.19 -8.84
C ASP A 51 -18.20 0.00 -9.76
N TYR A 52 -18.77 -1.03 -9.20
CA TYR A 52 -19.22 -2.23 -9.91
C TYR A 52 -20.64 -2.61 -9.48
N THR A 53 -21.38 -3.25 -10.38
CA THR A 53 -22.81 -3.60 -10.18
C THR A 53 -23.03 -5.09 -9.90
N SER A 54 -22.03 -5.92 -10.13
CA SER A 54 -22.04 -7.36 -9.89
C SER A 54 -20.62 -7.89 -9.78
N GLU A 55 -20.46 -9.12 -9.33
CA GLU A 55 -19.16 -9.80 -9.29
C GLU A 55 -18.56 -9.97 -10.70
N GLU A 56 -19.37 -10.26 -11.70
CA GLU A 56 -18.91 -10.33 -13.09
C GLU A 56 -18.39 -8.96 -13.59
N ASP A 57 -19.08 -7.87 -13.25
CA ASP A 57 -18.66 -6.51 -13.58
C ASP A 57 -17.37 -6.14 -12.84
N PHE A 58 -17.27 -6.51 -11.56
CA PHE A 58 -16.02 -6.38 -10.78
C PHE A 58 -14.85 -7.10 -11.46
N SER A 59 -15.03 -8.39 -11.79
CA SER A 59 -13.98 -9.21 -12.41
C SER A 59 -13.48 -8.61 -13.73
N LYS A 60 -14.40 -8.16 -14.60
CA LYS A 60 -14.05 -7.49 -15.87
C LYS A 60 -13.28 -6.19 -15.65
N LYS A 61 -13.76 -5.33 -14.76
CA LYS A 61 -13.13 -4.04 -14.46
C LYS A 61 -11.77 -4.22 -13.80
N PHE A 62 -11.66 -5.15 -12.87
CA PHE A 62 -10.41 -5.48 -12.19
C PHE A 62 -9.35 -5.95 -13.20
N LYS A 63 -9.71 -6.92 -14.04
CA LYS A 63 -8.82 -7.42 -15.10
C LYS A 63 -8.38 -6.32 -16.06
N LEU A 64 -9.33 -5.52 -16.54
CA LEU A 64 -9.03 -4.39 -17.43
C LEU A 64 -8.09 -3.38 -16.77
N SER A 65 -8.35 -3.00 -15.53
CA SER A 65 -7.51 -2.05 -14.78
C SER A 65 -6.08 -2.58 -14.60
N THR A 66 -5.94 -3.87 -14.28
CA THR A 66 -4.62 -4.52 -14.15
C THR A 66 -3.82 -4.42 -15.44
N TYR A 67 -4.41 -4.79 -16.58
CA TYR A 67 -3.72 -4.74 -17.89
C TYR A 67 -3.47 -3.31 -18.37
N LEU A 68 -4.30 -2.34 -18.01
CA LEU A 68 -4.12 -0.94 -18.37
C LEU A 68 -3.13 -0.19 -17.46
N THR A 69 -2.75 -0.75 -16.32
CA THR A 69 -1.85 -0.09 -15.35
C THR A 69 -0.57 0.46 -16.00
N PRO A 70 0.21 -0.29 -16.80
CA PRO A 70 1.42 0.24 -17.41
C PRO A 70 1.13 1.37 -18.42
N ILE A 71 -0.01 1.33 -19.09
CA ILE A 71 -0.44 2.39 -20.02
C ILE A 71 -0.77 3.66 -19.25
N PHE A 72 -1.51 3.57 -18.16
CA PHE A 72 -1.82 4.71 -17.29
C PHE A 72 -0.57 5.29 -16.65
N ILE A 73 0.36 4.45 -16.18
CA ILE A 73 1.65 4.92 -15.68
C ILE A 73 2.37 5.74 -16.75
N ALA A 74 2.40 5.30 -18.02
CA ALA A 74 3.06 6.02 -19.10
C ALA A 74 2.35 7.36 -19.42
N ILE A 75 1.01 7.35 -19.55
CA ILE A 75 0.23 8.53 -19.94
C ILE A 75 0.24 9.61 -18.83
N PHE A 76 0.13 9.20 -17.56
CA PHE A 76 0.03 10.11 -16.42
C PHE A 76 1.36 10.34 -15.69
N SER A 77 2.49 9.96 -16.30
CA SER A 77 3.82 10.21 -15.75
C SER A 77 4.07 11.70 -15.54
N ASN A 78 4.37 12.11 -14.31
CA ASN A 78 4.63 13.50 -13.95
C ASN A 78 5.61 13.65 -12.77
N SER A 79 6.58 12.73 -12.66
CA SER A 79 7.54 12.71 -11.54
C SER A 79 8.96 12.37 -12.01
N ALA A 80 9.44 13.11 -13.02
CA ALA A 80 10.77 12.89 -13.59
C ALA A 80 11.92 13.52 -12.78
N ILE A 81 11.59 14.42 -11.85
CA ILE A 81 12.56 15.17 -11.05
C ILE A 81 12.59 14.63 -9.62
N LYS A 82 13.79 14.49 -9.07
CA LYS A 82 14.08 14.16 -7.68
C LYS A 82 15.22 15.05 -7.19
N GLU A 83 15.02 15.75 -6.07
CA GLU A 83 16.06 16.58 -5.45
C GLU A 83 16.70 17.57 -6.44
N ASN A 84 15.85 18.23 -7.24
CA ASN A 84 16.21 19.18 -8.31
C ASN A 84 17.02 18.57 -9.48
N LEU A 85 17.15 17.24 -9.56
CA LEU A 85 17.88 16.54 -10.63
C LEU A 85 16.95 15.59 -11.39
N SER A 86 17.33 15.23 -12.60
CA SER A 86 16.64 14.16 -13.35
C SER A 86 16.77 12.85 -12.60
N SER A 87 15.66 12.17 -12.35
CA SER A 87 15.64 10.86 -11.70
C SER A 87 15.99 9.69 -12.64
N GLY A 88 16.02 9.94 -13.95
CA GLY A 88 16.16 8.90 -14.98
C GLY A 88 14.85 8.17 -15.32
N TYR A 89 13.72 8.54 -14.67
CA TYR A 89 12.39 7.95 -14.91
C TYR A 89 11.38 9.04 -15.29
N LEU A 90 10.44 8.72 -16.15
CA LEU A 90 9.28 9.60 -16.40
C LEU A 90 8.32 9.58 -15.21
N SER A 91 8.15 8.42 -14.58
CA SER A 91 7.41 8.26 -13.34
C SER A 91 8.33 7.69 -12.24
N TYR A 92 9.08 8.55 -11.56
CA TYR A 92 9.86 8.15 -10.38
C TYR A 92 8.94 7.62 -9.27
N ARG A 93 7.70 8.13 -9.17
CA ARG A 93 6.67 7.59 -8.28
C ARG A 93 6.43 6.10 -8.52
N ALA A 94 6.28 5.65 -9.76
CA ALA A 94 6.09 4.23 -10.06
C ALA A 94 7.33 3.40 -9.66
N HIS A 95 8.55 3.92 -9.92
CA HIS A 95 9.77 3.29 -9.45
C HIS A 95 9.82 3.15 -7.93
N VAL A 96 9.42 4.18 -7.20
CA VAL A 96 9.34 4.15 -5.72
C VAL A 96 8.39 3.03 -5.26
N TRP A 97 7.19 2.96 -5.82
CA TRP A 97 6.21 1.92 -5.46
C TRP A 97 6.71 0.50 -5.77
N GLN A 98 7.41 0.29 -6.88
CA GLN A 98 8.02 -1.00 -7.22
C GLN A 98 9.13 -1.43 -6.26
N ASN A 99 9.71 -0.50 -5.51
CA ASN A 99 10.76 -0.75 -4.52
C ASN A 99 10.23 -0.74 -3.07
N THR A 100 8.96 -1.06 -2.89
CA THR A 100 8.32 -1.37 -1.62
C THR A 100 7.84 -2.82 -1.63
N ASN A 101 7.71 -3.44 -0.45
CA ASN A 101 7.17 -4.80 -0.35
C ASN A 101 5.64 -4.87 -0.53
N ARG A 102 5.00 -3.72 -0.77
CA ARG A 102 3.53 -3.58 -0.88
C ARG A 102 3.11 -2.93 -2.19
N GLY A 103 4.05 -2.65 -3.06
CA GLY A 103 3.77 -2.03 -4.35
C GLY A 103 3.83 -3.03 -5.50
N GLY A 104 3.29 -2.62 -6.62
CA GLY A 104 3.28 -3.41 -7.85
C GLY A 104 1.99 -4.20 -8.05
N LEU A 105 1.99 -5.02 -9.10
CA LEU A 105 0.88 -5.90 -9.44
C LEU A 105 1.26 -7.34 -9.13
N PRO A 106 0.69 -7.96 -8.08
CA PRO A 106 0.88 -9.38 -7.81
C PRO A 106 0.43 -10.25 -8.98
N SER A 107 1.09 -11.38 -9.21
CA SER A 107 0.76 -12.28 -10.33
C SER A 107 -0.69 -12.75 -10.33
N ILE A 108 -1.29 -12.93 -9.15
CA ILE A 108 -2.70 -13.31 -8.99
C ILE A 108 -3.67 -12.30 -9.62
N PHE A 109 -3.27 -11.02 -9.80
CA PHE A 109 -4.12 -10.00 -10.41
C PHE A 109 -4.30 -10.19 -11.92
N PHE A 110 -3.46 -11.00 -12.55
CA PHE A 110 -3.58 -11.36 -13.97
C PHE A 110 -4.48 -12.58 -14.21
N GLU A 111 -4.95 -13.23 -13.15
CA GLU A 111 -5.95 -14.30 -13.20
C GLU A 111 -7.37 -13.72 -13.21
N ASP A 112 -8.36 -14.58 -13.42
CA ASP A 112 -9.76 -14.18 -13.26
C ASP A 112 -10.05 -13.98 -11.76
N MET A 113 -10.28 -12.73 -11.38
CA MET A 113 -10.51 -12.30 -10.00
C MET A 113 -12.00 -12.25 -9.70
N ASP A 114 -12.42 -12.90 -8.63
CA ASP A 114 -13.75 -12.81 -8.03
C ASP A 114 -13.65 -12.24 -6.60
N PHE A 115 -14.80 -12.07 -5.93
CA PHE A 115 -14.83 -11.51 -4.57
C PHE A 115 -14.10 -12.39 -3.56
N GLU A 116 -14.24 -13.71 -3.68
CA GLU A 116 -13.61 -14.66 -2.77
C GLU A 116 -12.09 -14.63 -2.89
N LYS A 117 -11.57 -14.66 -4.12
CA LYS A 117 -10.12 -14.57 -4.37
C LYS A 117 -9.53 -13.25 -3.90
N TYR A 118 -10.25 -12.13 -4.11
CA TYR A 118 -9.78 -10.84 -3.64
C TYR A 118 -9.80 -10.75 -2.12
N ALA A 119 -10.84 -11.28 -1.47
CA ALA A 119 -10.90 -11.37 -0.01
C ALA A 119 -9.75 -12.24 0.53
N ASP A 120 -9.52 -13.40 -0.08
CA ASP A 120 -8.42 -14.30 0.29
C ASP A 120 -7.05 -13.66 0.11
N PHE A 121 -6.83 -12.93 -0.98
CA PHE A 121 -5.63 -12.14 -1.20
C PHE A 121 -5.46 -11.11 -0.08
N SER A 122 -6.49 -10.31 0.19
CA SER A 122 -6.46 -9.26 1.20
C SER A 122 -6.15 -9.81 2.59
N MET A 123 -6.78 -10.92 2.97
CA MET A 123 -6.56 -11.59 4.26
C MET A 123 -5.17 -12.24 4.39
N SER A 124 -4.54 -12.55 3.26
CA SER A 124 -3.19 -13.15 3.20
C SER A 124 -2.07 -12.10 3.18
N MET A 125 -2.41 -10.82 3.05
CA MET A 125 -1.40 -9.75 3.09
C MET A 125 -0.82 -9.59 4.50
N PRO A 126 0.50 -9.38 4.62
CA PRO A 126 1.13 -9.10 5.91
C PRO A 126 0.52 -7.86 6.56
N MET A 127 0.22 -7.93 7.84
CA MET A 127 -0.27 -6.79 8.62
C MET A 127 0.86 -5.80 8.89
N LEU A 128 0.53 -4.51 9.00
CA LEU A 128 1.47 -3.48 9.46
C LEU A 128 1.41 -3.32 10.97
N PHE A 129 0.21 -3.22 11.48
CA PHE A 129 -0.04 -2.99 12.91
C PHE A 129 -1.46 -3.41 13.31
N ILE A 130 -1.65 -3.63 14.59
CA ILE A 130 -2.96 -3.77 15.24
C ILE A 130 -3.15 -2.59 16.19
N PHE A 131 -4.35 -2.04 16.26
CA PHE A 131 -4.71 -1.02 17.24
C PHE A 131 -5.48 -1.65 18.40
N ASN A 132 -4.84 -1.72 19.56
CA ASN A 132 -5.43 -2.28 20.77
C ASN A 132 -5.09 -1.42 21.99
N GLN A 133 -6.00 -1.27 22.94
CA GLN A 133 -5.80 -0.49 24.16
C GLN A 133 -5.21 0.91 23.91
N ASN A 134 -5.74 1.63 22.91
CA ASN A 134 -5.26 2.96 22.49
C ASN A 134 -3.79 3.02 22.04
N LYS A 135 -3.22 1.90 21.58
CA LYS A 135 -1.86 1.81 21.06
C LYS A 135 -1.81 1.04 19.74
N HIS A 136 -0.88 1.41 18.88
CA HIS A 136 -0.53 0.65 17.68
C HIS A 136 0.60 -0.33 18.02
N PHE A 137 0.35 -1.61 17.80
CA PHE A 137 1.34 -2.69 17.94
C PHE A 137 1.85 -3.04 16.54
N SER A 138 3.15 -2.90 16.32
CA SER A 138 3.79 -3.36 15.08
C SER A 138 3.68 -4.88 14.97
N ILE A 139 3.22 -5.35 13.81
CA ILE A 139 3.06 -6.78 13.55
C ILE A 139 4.00 -7.16 12.40
N LYS A 140 4.90 -8.10 12.66
CA LYS A 140 5.86 -8.54 11.66
C LYS A 140 5.57 -9.95 11.17
N ASN A 141 5.58 -10.13 9.85
CA ASN A 141 5.47 -11.43 9.20
C ASN A 141 4.21 -12.23 9.58
N LYS A 142 3.13 -11.56 9.96
CA LYS A 142 1.83 -12.15 10.25
C LYS A 142 0.77 -11.57 9.35
N THR A 143 -0.16 -12.40 8.93
CA THR A 143 -1.29 -12.05 8.07
C THR A 143 -2.55 -11.82 8.90
N PHE A 144 -3.60 -11.27 8.27
CA PHE A 144 -4.89 -11.18 8.95
C PHE A 144 -5.50 -12.57 9.22
N LYS A 145 -5.18 -13.57 8.39
CA LYS A 145 -5.56 -14.98 8.65
C LYS A 145 -4.94 -15.51 9.96
N ASP A 146 -3.68 -15.15 10.24
CA ASP A 146 -3.05 -15.50 11.53
C ASP A 146 -3.77 -14.83 12.69
N PHE A 147 -4.21 -13.58 12.52
CA PHE A 147 -4.97 -12.86 13.55
C PHE A 147 -6.33 -13.52 13.80
N MET A 148 -7.05 -13.92 12.75
CA MET A 148 -8.31 -14.68 12.90
C MET A 148 -8.13 -16.00 13.64
N ASN A 149 -6.96 -16.61 13.57
CA ASN A 149 -6.62 -17.84 14.26
C ASN A 149 -6.05 -17.63 15.69
N GLY A 150 -6.02 -16.37 16.19
CA GLY A 150 -5.46 -16.05 17.49
C GLY A 150 -3.96 -16.30 17.60
N GLN A 151 -3.20 -16.06 16.54
CA GLN A 151 -1.76 -16.36 16.47
C GLN A 151 -0.88 -15.08 16.53
N ILE A 152 -1.38 -14.03 17.19
CA ILE A 152 -0.67 -12.75 17.34
C ILE A 152 -0.31 -12.53 18.81
N GLU A 153 0.91 -12.89 19.19
CA GLU A 153 1.41 -12.81 20.57
C GLU A 153 1.49 -11.36 21.07
N GLU A 154 1.79 -10.40 20.19
CA GLU A 154 1.93 -8.98 20.53
C GLU A 154 0.67 -8.36 21.12
N VAL A 155 -0.49 -8.99 20.88
CA VAL A 155 -1.78 -8.60 21.46
C VAL A 155 -2.42 -9.72 22.28
N ASN A 156 -1.61 -10.59 22.88
CA ASN A 156 -2.05 -11.72 23.73
C ASN A 156 -3.01 -12.70 23.02
N ASN A 157 -2.82 -12.92 21.74
CA ASN A 157 -3.60 -13.87 20.93
C ASN A 157 -5.13 -13.60 20.94
N ILE A 158 -5.54 -12.35 21.11
CA ILE A 158 -6.97 -11.98 20.98
C ILE A 158 -7.44 -12.25 19.55
N LEU A 159 -8.75 -12.42 19.39
CA LEU A 159 -9.37 -12.51 18.06
C LEU A 159 -9.72 -11.11 17.53
N PRO A 160 -9.71 -10.89 16.20
CA PRO A 160 -10.04 -9.62 15.60
C PRO A 160 -11.54 -9.30 15.71
N GLU A 161 -11.84 -8.02 15.73
CA GLU A 161 -13.17 -7.45 15.52
C GLU A 161 -13.27 -6.84 14.11
N GLU A 162 -14.46 -6.45 13.70
CA GLU A 162 -14.71 -5.83 12.37
C GLU A 162 -13.83 -4.58 12.11
N LYS A 163 -13.67 -3.73 13.14
CA LYS A 163 -12.78 -2.55 13.08
C LYS A 163 -11.32 -2.89 12.76
N ASP A 164 -10.85 -4.08 13.16
CA ASP A 164 -9.48 -4.52 12.89
C ASP A 164 -9.33 -4.92 11.41
N LEU A 165 -10.38 -5.50 10.83
CA LEU A 165 -10.43 -5.77 9.40
C LEU A 165 -10.45 -4.48 8.58
N GLU A 166 -11.28 -3.51 8.93
CA GLU A 166 -11.31 -2.19 8.28
C GLU A 166 -9.94 -1.51 8.33
N LEU A 167 -9.28 -1.56 9.49
CA LEU A 167 -7.94 -1.02 9.66
C LEU A 167 -6.93 -1.74 8.76
N HIS A 168 -6.96 -3.07 8.70
CA HIS A 168 -6.09 -3.86 7.84
C HIS A 168 -6.30 -3.52 6.36
N LEU A 169 -7.54 -3.50 5.90
CA LEU A 169 -7.88 -3.16 4.51
C LEU A 169 -7.39 -1.75 4.14
N SER A 170 -7.43 -0.80 5.08
CA SER A 170 -6.91 0.56 4.86
C SER A 170 -5.39 0.62 4.65
N THR A 171 -4.67 -0.47 4.88
CA THR A 171 -3.21 -0.57 4.73
C THR A 171 -2.77 -1.41 3.53
N ILE A 172 -3.70 -1.92 2.75
CA ILE A 172 -3.41 -2.66 1.51
C ILE A 172 -3.25 -1.65 0.38
N PHE A 173 -2.03 -1.53 -0.13
CA PHE A 173 -1.65 -0.57 -1.18
C PHE A 173 -1.34 -1.34 -2.47
N THR A 174 -2.35 -1.66 -3.24
CA THR A 174 -2.19 -2.35 -4.53
C THR A 174 -2.83 -1.55 -5.66
#